data_6b4a101b0d6401ed8a47f01a1c2acbc8
#
_entry.id   6b4a101b0d6401ed8a47f01a1c2acbc8
#
_cell.length_a   1.000
_cell.length_b   1.000
_cell.length_c   1.000
_cell.angle_alpha   90.00
_cell.angle_beta   90.00
_cell.angle_gamma   90.00
#
_symmetry.space_group_name_H-M   'P 1'
#
loop_
_entity.id
_entity.type
_entity.pdbx_description
1 polymer ?
#
loop_
_entity_poly.entity_id
_entity_poly.type
_entity_poly.pdbx_seq_one_letter_code
_entity_poly.pdbx_strand_id
1 'polypeptide(L)'
;MVLLDQLLLNTDMQQIYCSNELNCGFSAEGYARANGAAAAIVTFSVGALSAFNALGGAYAENLPVILISGAPNANDHGTGHILHHTLGTTDYGYQLEMARHITCAAESIVAAEDAPAKIDHVIRTALREKKPAYLEIACNVAGAPCVRPGGIDALLSPPAPDEASLKAAVDAALAFIEQRGSVTMLVGSRIRAAGAQAQAVALADALGCAVTTMAAAKSFFPEDHPGYRGHYWGEVSSPGAQQAVEGADGVICLAPVFNDYATVGWSAWPKGDNVMLVERHAVTVGGVAYAGIDMRDFLTRLAAHTVRRDATARGGAYVTPQTPAAAPTAPLNNAEMARQIGALLTPRTTLTAETGDSWFNAVRMKLPHGARVELEMQWGHIGWSVPAAFGNALAAPNASTS
;
A
#
# COMPACT_ATOMS: atom_id res chain seq x y z
N MET A 1 -20.62 22.66 -1.26
CA MET A 1 -20.06 24.03 -1.20
C MET A 1 -19.75 24.41 0.23
N VAL A 2 -20.73 24.44 1.17
CA VAL A 2 -20.51 24.91 2.55
C VAL A 2 -19.30 24.28 3.23
N LEU A 3 -19.09 22.96 3.11
CA LEU A 3 -17.91 22.28 3.67
C LEU A 3 -16.60 22.82 3.09
N LEU A 4 -16.51 23.00 1.77
CA LEU A 4 -15.31 23.54 1.14
C LEU A 4 -15.04 24.99 1.55
N ASP A 5 -16.08 25.79 1.68
CA ASP A 5 -15.96 27.18 2.16
C ASP A 5 -15.41 27.22 3.60
N GLN A 6 -15.85 26.31 4.47
CA GLN A 6 -15.30 26.19 5.83
C GLN A 6 -13.84 25.72 5.82
N LEU A 7 -13.48 24.77 4.95
CA LEU A 7 -12.10 24.30 4.82
C LEU A 7 -11.16 25.40 4.30
N LEU A 8 -11.64 26.31 3.43
CA LEU A 8 -10.84 27.45 2.97
C LEU A 8 -10.46 28.42 4.11
N LEU A 9 -11.19 28.42 5.20
CA LEU A 9 -10.86 29.22 6.39
C LEU A 9 -9.74 28.58 7.23
N ASN A 10 -9.42 27.30 6.99
CA ASN A 10 -8.33 26.62 7.68
C ASN A 10 -7.01 26.85 6.92
N THR A 11 -6.14 27.69 7.49
CA THR A 11 -4.84 28.02 6.89
C THR A 11 -3.79 26.94 7.00
N ASP A 12 -4.04 25.89 7.81
CA ASP A 12 -3.12 24.75 7.98
C ASP A 12 -3.31 23.69 6.90
N MET A 13 -4.35 23.82 6.07
CA MET A 13 -4.68 22.89 4.98
C MET A 13 -4.70 23.60 3.64
N GLN A 14 -4.04 22.99 2.66
CA GLN A 14 -4.13 23.40 1.27
C GLN A 14 -5.11 22.53 0.51
N GLN A 15 -6.11 23.15 -0.13
CA GLN A 15 -7.01 22.47 -1.05
C GLN A 15 -6.38 22.35 -2.42
N ILE A 16 -6.36 21.12 -2.94
CA ILE A 16 -5.85 20.79 -4.27
C ILE A 16 -7.03 20.34 -5.14
N TYR A 17 -7.19 20.96 -6.29
CA TYR A 17 -8.29 20.67 -7.21
C TYR A 17 -7.80 19.77 -8.35
N CYS A 18 -8.62 18.78 -8.70
CA CYS A 18 -8.36 17.84 -9.78
C CYS A 18 -9.35 18.03 -10.93
N SER A 19 -9.03 17.50 -12.11
CA SER A 19 -9.85 17.66 -13.32
C SER A 19 -11.16 16.87 -13.30
N ASN A 20 -11.21 15.75 -12.56
CA ASN A 20 -12.41 14.96 -12.29
C ASN A 20 -12.23 14.14 -11.00
N GLU A 21 -13.30 13.49 -10.55
CA GLU A 21 -13.36 12.81 -9.25
C GLU A 21 -12.53 11.51 -9.22
N LEU A 22 -12.42 10.80 -10.34
CA LEU A 22 -11.56 9.63 -10.43
C LEU A 22 -10.09 10.03 -10.31
N ASN A 23 -9.66 11.08 -11.02
CA ASN A 23 -8.32 11.63 -10.87
C ASN A 23 -8.06 12.15 -9.46
N CYS A 24 -9.07 12.75 -8.80
CA CYS A 24 -8.99 13.16 -7.41
C CYS A 24 -8.71 11.97 -6.50
N GLY A 25 -9.43 10.86 -6.69
CA GLY A 25 -9.23 9.62 -5.93
C GLY A 25 -7.83 9.04 -6.14
N PHE A 26 -7.34 8.94 -7.37
CA PHE A 26 -5.99 8.46 -7.66
C PHE A 26 -4.90 9.42 -7.17
N SER A 27 -5.14 10.73 -7.20
CA SER A 27 -4.19 11.70 -6.59
C SER A 27 -4.14 11.53 -5.08
N ALA A 28 -5.28 11.31 -4.42
CA ALA A 28 -5.32 11.00 -2.99
C ALA A 28 -4.61 9.68 -2.67
N GLU A 29 -4.76 8.67 -3.53
CA GLU A 29 -4.01 7.41 -3.41
C GLU A 29 -2.51 7.64 -3.50
N GLY A 30 -2.03 8.36 -4.52
CA GLY A 30 -0.63 8.72 -4.67
C GLY A 30 -0.08 9.53 -3.49
N TYR A 31 -0.88 10.46 -2.96
CA TYR A 31 -0.54 11.22 -1.75
C TYR A 31 -0.43 10.29 -0.53
N ALA A 32 -1.37 9.36 -0.34
CA ALA A 32 -1.36 8.41 0.77
C ALA A 32 -0.16 7.46 0.72
N ARG A 33 0.32 7.10 -0.48
CA ARG A 33 1.54 6.28 -0.67
C ARG A 33 2.79 6.95 -0.10
N ALA A 34 2.91 8.26 -0.22
CA ALA A 34 4.05 9.03 0.27
C ALA A 34 3.87 9.53 1.71
N ASN A 35 2.66 10.00 2.07
CA ASN A 35 2.37 10.65 3.35
C ASN A 35 1.78 9.71 4.41
N GLY A 36 1.28 8.54 3.99
CA GLY A 36 0.67 7.55 4.88
C GLY A 36 -0.85 7.66 5.06
N ALA A 37 -1.48 8.77 4.65
CA ALA A 37 -2.93 8.96 4.58
C ALA A 37 -3.27 10.12 3.64
N ALA A 38 -4.51 10.13 3.11
CA ALA A 38 -5.05 11.23 2.31
C ALA A 38 -6.55 11.40 2.54
N ALA A 39 -7.08 12.57 2.14
CA ALA A 39 -8.51 12.81 2.05
C ALA A 39 -8.86 13.37 0.67
N ALA A 40 -10.01 12.99 0.14
CA ALA A 40 -10.58 13.52 -1.09
C ALA A 40 -12.05 13.94 -0.83
N ILE A 41 -12.49 15.03 -1.45
CA ILE A 41 -13.84 15.56 -1.28
C ILE A 41 -14.51 15.61 -2.64
N VAL A 42 -15.71 15.02 -2.73
CA VAL A 42 -16.49 14.93 -3.96
C VAL A 42 -17.94 15.29 -3.72
N THR A 43 -18.67 15.55 -4.80
CA THR A 43 -20.12 15.74 -4.72
C THR A 43 -20.86 14.40 -4.56
N PHE A 44 -22.11 14.48 -4.10
CA PHE A 44 -22.98 13.32 -3.94
C PHE A 44 -23.22 12.60 -5.26
N SER A 45 -23.27 11.29 -5.21
CA SER A 45 -23.61 10.37 -6.30
C SER A 45 -22.70 10.50 -7.51
N VAL A 46 -22.91 11.48 -8.37
CA VAL A 46 -22.16 11.61 -9.65
C VAL A 46 -20.65 11.73 -9.46
N GLY A 47 -20.21 12.36 -8.37
CA GLY A 47 -18.79 12.47 -8.03
C GLY A 47 -18.29 11.26 -7.26
N ALA A 48 -19.00 10.82 -6.22
CA ALA A 48 -18.59 9.72 -5.38
C ALA A 48 -18.50 8.38 -6.15
N LEU A 49 -19.49 8.08 -7.01
CA LEU A 49 -19.45 6.85 -7.80
C LEU A 49 -18.27 6.82 -8.79
N SER A 50 -17.88 7.97 -9.32
CA SER A 50 -16.67 8.08 -10.13
C SER A 50 -15.40 7.79 -9.30
N ALA A 51 -15.30 8.32 -8.08
CA ALA A 51 -14.17 8.11 -7.18
C ALA A 51 -14.08 6.71 -6.57
N PHE A 52 -15.19 5.95 -6.53
CA PHE A 52 -15.23 4.60 -5.93
C PHE A 52 -14.25 3.62 -6.58
N ASN A 53 -13.95 3.79 -7.86
CA ASN A 53 -12.94 2.97 -8.53
C ASN A 53 -11.55 3.18 -7.89
N ALA A 54 -11.17 4.42 -7.59
CA ALA A 54 -9.92 4.71 -6.87
C ALA A 54 -9.94 4.16 -5.44
N LEU A 55 -11.10 4.17 -4.75
CA LEU A 55 -11.20 3.54 -3.43
C LEU A 55 -10.98 2.03 -3.49
N GLY A 56 -11.46 1.38 -4.56
CA GLY A 56 -11.16 -0.04 -4.80
C GLY A 56 -9.67 -0.30 -4.89
N GLY A 57 -8.93 0.55 -5.63
CA GLY A 57 -7.47 0.52 -5.71
C GLY A 57 -6.81 0.76 -4.35
N ALA A 58 -7.21 1.81 -3.64
CA ALA A 58 -6.70 2.11 -2.30
C ALA A 58 -6.95 0.96 -1.31
N TYR A 59 -8.10 0.28 -1.41
CA TYR A 59 -8.41 -0.88 -0.59
C TYR A 59 -7.49 -2.05 -0.88
N ALA A 60 -7.29 -2.35 -2.17
CA ALA A 60 -6.40 -3.43 -2.61
C ALA A 60 -4.95 -3.18 -2.18
N GLU A 61 -4.49 -1.93 -2.25
CA GLU A 61 -3.12 -1.49 -1.96
C GLU A 61 -2.87 -1.13 -0.48
N ASN A 62 -3.88 -1.27 0.38
CA ASN A 62 -3.79 -0.97 1.82
C ASN A 62 -3.40 0.48 2.12
N LEU A 63 -4.17 1.42 1.59
CA LEU A 63 -3.94 2.85 1.71
C LEU A 63 -5.11 3.53 2.43
N PRO A 64 -4.86 4.31 3.50
CA PRO A 64 -5.89 5.08 4.18
C PRO A 64 -6.24 6.33 3.36
N VAL A 65 -7.19 6.19 2.46
CA VAL A 65 -7.80 7.28 1.71
C VAL A 65 -9.20 7.51 2.27
N ILE A 66 -9.47 8.71 2.79
CA ILE A 66 -10.78 9.08 3.33
C ILE A 66 -11.53 9.84 2.25
N LEU A 67 -12.53 9.22 1.66
CA LEU A 67 -13.42 9.88 0.70
C LEU A 67 -14.56 10.56 1.47
N ILE A 68 -14.65 11.86 1.34
CA ILE A 68 -15.71 12.68 1.90
C ILE A 68 -16.66 13.09 0.78
N SER A 69 -17.93 12.71 0.88
CA SER A 69 -18.96 13.09 -0.07
C SER A 69 -19.96 14.06 0.56
N GLY A 70 -20.47 14.99 -0.22
CA GLY A 70 -21.72 15.64 0.14
C GLY A 70 -22.85 14.60 0.18
N ALA A 71 -23.96 14.95 0.84
CA ALA A 71 -25.17 14.16 0.88
C ALA A 71 -26.41 15.05 0.77
N PRO A 72 -27.59 14.52 0.43
CA PRO A 72 -28.84 15.25 0.47
C PRO A 72 -29.07 15.95 1.82
N ASN A 73 -29.90 16.96 1.82
CA ASN A 73 -30.34 17.61 3.05
C ASN A 73 -30.99 16.56 3.96
N ALA A 74 -30.61 16.54 5.24
CA ALA A 74 -31.14 15.56 6.20
C ALA A 74 -32.67 15.59 6.30
N ASN A 75 -33.30 16.74 6.02
CA ASN A 75 -34.76 16.91 6.05
C ASN A 75 -35.47 16.33 4.80
N ASP A 76 -34.74 15.97 3.74
CA ASP A 76 -35.36 15.39 2.55
C ASP A 76 -35.58 13.87 2.68
N HIS A 77 -34.94 13.24 3.63
CA HIS A 77 -35.13 11.80 3.89
C HIS A 77 -36.59 11.51 4.33
N GLY A 78 -37.22 10.54 3.66
CA GLY A 78 -38.59 10.13 3.97
C GLY A 78 -39.69 11.06 3.46
N THR A 79 -39.36 12.13 2.72
CA THR A 79 -40.35 13.08 2.18
C THR A 79 -40.99 12.66 0.87
N GLY A 80 -40.43 11.65 0.19
CA GLY A 80 -40.86 11.25 -1.14
C GLY A 80 -40.34 12.16 -2.28
N HIS A 81 -39.41 13.09 -2.00
CA HIS A 81 -38.81 13.95 -3.00
C HIS A 81 -37.82 13.18 -3.89
N ILE A 82 -37.80 13.49 -5.18
CA ILE A 82 -36.73 13.09 -6.09
C ILE A 82 -35.77 14.26 -6.25
N LEU A 83 -34.51 14.04 -5.89
CA LEU A 83 -33.47 15.07 -5.95
C LEU A 83 -32.60 14.92 -7.20
N HIS A 84 -31.99 16.01 -7.66
CA HIS A 84 -30.92 15.94 -8.67
C HIS A 84 -29.70 15.22 -8.09
N HIS A 85 -28.83 14.73 -8.95
CA HIS A 85 -27.68 13.88 -8.59
C HIS A 85 -28.07 12.58 -7.85
N THR A 86 -29.28 12.06 -8.07
CA THR A 86 -29.71 10.75 -7.60
C THR A 86 -30.02 9.83 -8.79
N LEU A 87 -30.37 8.59 -8.50
CA LEU A 87 -30.83 7.64 -9.53
C LEU A 87 -32.27 7.90 -9.97
N GLY A 88 -32.87 9.04 -9.60
CA GLY A 88 -34.28 9.37 -9.89
C GLY A 88 -35.28 8.62 -9.00
N THR A 89 -34.83 8.19 -7.82
CA THR A 89 -35.65 7.54 -6.79
C THR A 89 -35.63 8.38 -5.50
N THR A 90 -36.47 8.00 -4.55
CA THR A 90 -36.54 8.62 -3.20
C THR A 90 -35.62 7.96 -2.19
N ASP A 91 -34.90 6.91 -2.59
CA ASP A 91 -33.86 6.26 -1.80
C ASP A 91 -32.52 6.94 -2.08
N TYR A 92 -31.89 7.44 -1.04
CA TYR A 92 -30.57 8.08 -1.07
C TYR A 92 -29.49 7.23 -0.42
N GLY A 93 -29.81 6.03 0.10
CA GLY A 93 -28.90 5.15 0.84
C GLY A 93 -27.94 4.35 0.00
N TYR A 94 -28.21 4.21 -1.30
CA TYR A 94 -27.45 3.32 -2.21
C TYR A 94 -25.95 3.63 -2.26
N GLN A 95 -25.56 4.90 -2.16
CA GLN A 95 -24.15 5.30 -2.20
C GLN A 95 -23.40 4.81 -0.96
N LEU A 96 -23.97 4.99 0.23
CA LEU A 96 -23.42 4.49 1.48
C LEU A 96 -23.28 2.96 1.45
N GLU A 97 -24.29 2.27 0.93
CA GLU A 97 -24.25 0.81 0.76
C GLU A 97 -23.11 0.36 -0.17
N MET A 98 -22.91 1.03 -1.31
CA MET A 98 -21.79 0.76 -2.21
C MET A 98 -20.44 1.01 -1.52
N ALA A 99 -20.31 2.11 -0.77
CA ALA A 99 -19.10 2.45 -0.05
C ALA A 99 -18.72 1.39 0.99
N ARG A 100 -19.68 0.76 1.67
CA ARG A 100 -19.44 -0.30 2.65
C ARG A 100 -18.70 -1.51 2.10
N HIS A 101 -18.84 -1.79 0.82
CA HIS A 101 -18.16 -2.93 0.17
C HIS A 101 -16.69 -2.67 -0.17
N ILE A 102 -16.29 -1.41 -0.26
CA ILE A 102 -14.95 -1.01 -0.72
C ILE A 102 -14.18 -0.15 0.30
N THR A 103 -14.68 -0.07 1.54
CA THR A 103 -14.06 0.69 2.63
C THR A 103 -14.07 -0.10 3.93
N CYS A 104 -13.19 0.25 4.87
CA CYS A 104 -13.15 -0.37 6.20
C CYS A 104 -14.10 0.30 7.20
N ALA A 105 -14.58 1.50 6.91
CA ALA A 105 -15.59 2.24 7.65
C ALA A 105 -16.36 3.15 6.70
N ALA A 106 -17.68 3.22 6.85
CA ALA A 106 -18.54 4.09 6.05
C ALA A 106 -19.64 4.66 6.96
N GLU A 107 -19.69 5.98 7.09
CA GLU A 107 -20.62 6.70 7.96
C GLU A 107 -21.37 7.79 7.20
N SER A 108 -22.62 8.03 7.61
CA SER A 108 -23.43 9.16 7.15
C SER A 108 -23.70 10.13 8.31
N ILE A 109 -23.39 11.39 8.10
CA ILE A 109 -23.62 12.49 9.07
C ILE A 109 -24.87 13.26 8.67
N VAL A 110 -25.95 13.03 9.39
CA VAL A 110 -27.26 13.69 9.20
C VAL A 110 -27.63 14.60 10.36
N ALA A 111 -26.84 14.58 11.44
CA ALA A 111 -27.00 15.44 12.63
C ALA A 111 -25.64 15.92 13.12
N ALA A 112 -25.56 17.12 13.67
CA ALA A 112 -24.30 17.70 14.14
C ALA A 112 -23.81 17.06 15.45
N GLU A 113 -24.73 16.53 16.24
CA GLU A 113 -24.48 15.99 17.57
C GLU A 113 -23.62 14.72 17.55
N ASP A 114 -23.79 13.87 16.54
CA ASP A 114 -23.04 12.62 16.39
C ASP A 114 -21.85 12.75 15.43
N ALA A 115 -21.73 13.88 14.73
CA ALA A 115 -20.68 14.12 13.73
C ALA A 115 -19.26 13.88 14.26
N PRO A 116 -18.84 14.42 15.44
CA PRO A 116 -17.48 14.20 15.94
C PRO A 116 -17.15 12.73 16.16
N ALA A 117 -18.08 11.96 16.75
CA ALA A 117 -17.87 10.54 17.02
C ALA A 117 -17.73 9.72 15.73
N LYS A 118 -18.54 10.01 14.71
CA LYS A 118 -18.49 9.35 13.39
C LYS A 118 -17.21 9.70 12.64
N ILE A 119 -16.81 10.98 12.65
CA ILE A 119 -15.55 11.42 12.02
C ILE A 119 -14.36 10.72 12.69
N ASP A 120 -14.30 10.73 14.01
CA ASP A 120 -13.23 10.05 14.76
C ASP A 120 -13.21 8.55 14.50
N HIS A 121 -14.38 7.91 14.39
CA HIS A 121 -14.48 6.49 14.04
C HIS A 121 -13.90 6.21 12.66
N VAL A 122 -14.28 6.97 11.65
CA VAL A 122 -13.84 6.81 10.27
C VAL A 122 -12.32 7.02 10.15
N ILE A 123 -11.79 8.11 10.72
CA ILE A 123 -10.35 8.42 10.68
C ILE A 123 -9.55 7.34 11.40
N ARG A 124 -9.95 6.98 12.63
CA ARG A 124 -9.29 5.95 13.43
C ARG A 124 -9.23 4.62 12.70
N THR A 125 -10.37 4.19 12.15
CA THR A 125 -10.47 2.91 11.46
C THR A 125 -9.60 2.88 10.21
N ALA A 126 -9.65 3.93 9.37
CA ALA A 126 -8.80 4.04 8.19
C ALA A 126 -7.31 3.94 8.52
N LEU A 127 -6.85 4.68 9.52
CA LEU A 127 -5.44 4.73 9.90
C LEU A 127 -4.97 3.44 10.58
N ARG A 128 -5.82 2.78 11.36
CA ARG A 128 -5.51 1.51 12.02
C ARG A 128 -5.52 0.35 11.05
N GLU A 129 -6.54 0.25 10.21
CA GLU A 129 -6.69 -0.84 9.25
C GLU A 129 -5.79 -0.66 8.01
N LYS A 130 -5.29 0.56 7.78
CA LYS A 130 -4.57 0.92 6.56
C LYS A 130 -5.41 0.64 5.32
N LYS A 131 -6.67 1.08 5.37
CA LYS A 131 -7.67 0.89 4.31
C LYS A 131 -8.43 2.20 4.08
N PRO A 132 -9.05 2.38 2.92
CA PRO A 132 -9.87 3.55 2.68
C PRO A 132 -11.12 3.52 3.54
N ALA A 133 -11.64 4.72 3.82
CA ALA A 133 -12.89 4.92 4.54
C ALA A 133 -13.74 5.97 3.84
N TYR A 134 -15.02 5.97 4.16
CA TYR A 134 -16.01 6.83 3.52
C TYR A 134 -16.82 7.62 4.55
N LEU A 135 -17.07 8.87 4.23
CA LEU A 135 -17.89 9.76 5.04
C LEU A 135 -18.81 10.58 4.13
N GLU A 136 -20.12 10.54 4.35
CA GLU A 136 -21.04 11.46 3.68
C GLU A 136 -21.63 12.45 4.67
N ILE A 137 -21.77 13.71 4.25
CA ILE A 137 -22.20 14.81 5.12
C ILE A 137 -23.39 15.51 4.48
N ALA A 138 -24.53 15.49 5.17
CA ALA A 138 -25.72 16.21 4.74
C ALA A 138 -25.43 17.71 4.58
N CYS A 139 -25.90 18.30 3.47
CA CYS A 139 -25.54 19.67 3.09
C CYS A 139 -25.98 20.73 4.11
N ASN A 140 -27.07 20.50 4.85
CA ASN A 140 -27.55 21.40 5.93
C ASN A 140 -26.77 21.23 7.23
N VAL A 141 -26.02 20.13 7.41
CA VAL A 141 -25.23 19.86 8.63
C VAL A 141 -23.80 20.38 8.48
N ALA A 142 -23.30 20.46 7.25
CA ALA A 142 -21.90 20.79 6.96
C ALA A 142 -21.39 22.13 7.54
N GLY A 143 -22.26 23.07 7.85
CA GLY A 143 -21.92 24.35 8.49
C GLY A 143 -22.39 24.46 9.94
N ALA A 144 -22.95 23.41 10.52
CA ALA A 144 -23.47 23.45 11.88
C ALA A 144 -22.32 23.41 12.91
N PRO A 145 -22.44 24.14 14.03
CA PRO A 145 -21.48 24.07 15.11
C PRO A 145 -21.55 22.69 15.78
N CYS A 146 -20.40 22.13 16.11
CA CYS A 146 -20.28 20.88 16.85
C CYS A 146 -19.19 20.96 17.92
N VAL A 147 -19.05 19.93 18.74
CA VAL A 147 -18.00 19.83 19.75
C VAL A 147 -16.62 19.77 19.07
N ARG A 148 -15.64 20.47 19.66
CA ARG A 148 -14.27 20.45 19.16
C ARG A 148 -13.70 19.03 19.26
N PRO A 149 -13.03 18.52 18.21
CA PRO A 149 -12.39 17.21 18.25
C PRO A 149 -11.29 17.14 19.32
N GLY A 150 -11.08 15.95 19.86
CA GLY A 150 -9.96 15.64 20.76
C GLY A 150 -8.62 15.56 20.05
N GLY A 151 -7.56 15.33 20.82
CA GLY A 151 -6.22 15.12 20.25
C GLY A 151 -6.12 13.82 19.45
N ILE A 152 -5.43 13.86 18.30
CA ILE A 152 -5.26 12.71 17.42
C ILE A 152 -4.52 11.55 18.09
N ASP A 153 -3.60 11.81 19.00
CA ASP A 153 -2.80 10.78 19.68
C ASP A 153 -3.67 9.78 20.44
N ALA A 154 -4.74 10.26 21.08
CA ALA A 154 -5.70 9.39 21.76
C ALA A 154 -6.48 8.47 20.77
N LEU A 155 -6.66 8.92 19.52
CA LEU A 155 -7.30 8.14 18.47
C LEU A 155 -6.38 7.06 17.90
N LEU A 156 -5.06 7.32 17.89
CA LEU A 156 -4.07 6.48 17.22
C LEU A 156 -3.31 5.54 18.16
N SER A 157 -3.57 5.57 19.46
CA SER A 157 -2.93 4.66 20.40
C SER A 157 -3.13 3.19 19.96
N PRO A 158 -2.06 2.45 19.66
CA PRO A 158 -2.18 1.06 19.26
C PRO A 158 -2.73 0.24 20.43
N PRO A 159 -3.44 -0.87 20.17
CA PRO A 159 -3.77 -1.83 21.21
C PRO A 159 -2.49 -2.38 21.84
N ALA A 160 -2.53 -2.71 23.11
CA ALA A 160 -1.42 -3.36 23.76
C ALA A 160 -1.07 -4.68 23.05
N PRO A 161 0.21 -4.99 22.80
CA PRO A 161 0.60 -6.22 22.16
C PRO A 161 0.28 -7.43 23.03
N ASP A 162 -0.09 -8.55 22.40
CA ASP A 162 -0.17 -9.84 23.08
C ASP A 162 1.27 -10.39 23.25
N GLU A 163 1.88 -10.10 24.39
CA GLU A 163 3.25 -10.51 24.69
C GLU A 163 3.44 -12.04 24.71
N ALA A 164 2.43 -12.80 25.11
CA ALA A 164 2.52 -14.25 25.15
C ALA A 164 2.51 -14.82 23.71
N SER A 165 1.60 -14.32 22.87
CA SER A 165 1.54 -14.67 21.46
C SER A 165 2.81 -14.26 20.70
N LEU A 166 3.31 -13.06 20.95
CA LEU A 166 4.54 -12.57 20.35
C LEU A 166 5.76 -13.42 20.72
N LYS A 167 5.90 -13.76 22.00
CA LYS A 167 6.99 -14.65 22.47
C LYS A 167 6.88 -16.03 21.80
N ALA A 168 5.71 -16.64 21.80
CA ALA A 168 5.50 -17.96 21.21
C ALA A 168 5.79 -17.95 19.69
N ALA A 169 5.41 -16.88 18.99
CA ALA A 169 5.71 -16.73 17.56
C ALA A 169 7.22 -16.61 17.29
N VAL A 170 7.95 -15.86 18.12
CA VAL A 170 9.42 -15.71 18.00
C VAL A 170 10.10 -17.05 18.26
N ASP A 171 9.70 -17.78 19.32
CA ASP A 171 10.27 -19.09 19.65
C ASP A 171 10.03 -20.09 18.50
N ALA A 172 8.82 -20.11 17.92
CA ALA A 172 8.50 -20.95 16.78
C ALA A 172 9.30 -20.57 15.50
N ALA A 173 9.48 -19.27 15.27
CA ALA A 173 10.27 -18.76 14.15
C ALA A 173 11.76 -19.12 14.27
N LEU A 174 12.33 -19.01 15.47
CA LEU A 174 13.71 -19.45 15.72
C LEU A 174 13.88 -20.94 15.46
N ALA A 175 12.97 -21.77 15.97
CA ALA A 175 12.99 -23.22 15.72
C ALA A 175 12.83 -23.54 14.21
N PHE A 176 11.96 -22.78 13.51
CA PHE A 176 11.80 -22.90 12.06
C PHE A 176 13.12 -22.62 11.33
N ILE A 177 13.83 -21.56 11.71
CA ILE A 177 15.09 -21.16 11.10
C ILE A 177 16.18 -22.19 11.44
N GLU A 178 16.28 -22.67 12.69
CA GLU A 178 17.30 -23.61 13.15
C GLU A 178 17.24 -24.97 12.46
N GLN A 179 16.04 -25.44 12.14
CA GLN A 179 15.81 -26.73 11.49
C GLN A 179 16.14 -26.72 10.00
N ARG A 180 16.53 -25.57 9.41
CA ARG A 180 16.76 -25.44 7.97
C ARG A 180 18.20 -25.09 7.66
N GLY A 181 18.75 -25.73 6.63
CA GLY A 181 20.12 -25.48 6.15
C GLY A 181 20.26 -24.12 5.46
N SER A 182 19.18 -23.64 4.83
CA SER A 182 19.14 -22.34 4.16
C SER A 182 17.77 -21.69 4.31
N VAL A 183 17.74 -20.35 4.47
CA VAL A 183 16.51 -19.55 4.48
C VAL A 183 16.65 -18.39 3.51
N THR A 184 15.54 -18.03 2.86
CA THR A 184 15.41 -16.87 1.99
C THR A 184 14.25 -16.02 2.45
N MET A 185 14.41 -14.70 2.47
CA MET A 185 13.32 -13.78 2.71
C MET A 185 12.66 -13.37 1.39
N LEU A 186 11.33 -13.40 1.34
CA LEU A 186 10.52 -12.88 0.24
C LEU A 186 9.68 -11.70 0.76
N VAL A 187 9.99 -10.50 0.30
CA VAL A 187 9.32 -9.26 0.74
C VAL A 187 8.17 -8.92 -0.21
N GLY A 188 6.96 -8.83 0.33
CA GLY A 188 5.75 -8.47 -0.41
C GLY A 188 5.32 -7.01 -0.21
N SER A 189 4.35 -6.56 -1.01
CA SER A 189 3.95 -5.15 -1.08
C SER A 189 3.25 -4.62 0.17
N ARG A 190 2.59 -5.48 0.94
CA ARG A 190 1.88 -5.08 2.17
C ARG A 190 2.83 -4.69 3.32
N ILE A 191 4.16 -4.88 3.16
CA ILE A 191 5.15 -4.40 4.14
C ILE A 191 5.10 -2.89 4.32
N ARG A 192 4.70 -2.12 3.28
CA ARG A 192 4.48 -0.68 3.37
C ARG A 192 3.40 -0.34 4.41
N ALA A 193 2.26 -1.04 4.36
CA ALA A 193 1.16 -0.82 5.31
C ALA A 193 1.55 -1.19 6.74
N ALA A 194 2.46 -2.15 6.92
CA ALA A 194 3.02 -2.51 8.22
C ALA A 194 4.09 -1.50 8.70
N GLY A 195 4.69 -0.71 7.81
CA GLY A 195 5.79 0.19 8.13
C GLY A 195 7.05 -0.54 8.61
N ALA A 196 7.29 -1.76 8.10
CA ALA A 196 8.28 -2.69 8.63
C ALA A 196 9.52 -2.87 7.74
N GLN A 197 9.77 -1.96 6.78
CA GLN A 197 10.90 -2.08 5.84
C GLN A 197 12.25 -2.07 6.56
N ALA A 198 12.44 -1.17 7.52
CA ALA A 198 13.69 -1.08 8.28
C ALA A 198 13.95 -2.36 9.10
N GLN A 199 12.90 -2.94 9.69
CA GLN A 199 12.99 -4.18 10.45
C GLN A 199 13.28 -5.39 9.54
N ALA A 200 12.77 -5.38 8.30
CA ALA A 200 13.11 -6.40 7.32
C ALA A 200 14.60 -6.36 6.94
N VAL A 201 15.17 -5.17 6.76
CA VAL A 201 16.62 -5.00 6.53
C VAL A 201 17.41 -5.50 7.74
N ALA A 202 17.05 -5.09 8.95
CA ALA A 202 17.72 -5.53 10.17
C ALA A 202 17.67 -7.06 10.37
N LEU A 203 16.54 -7.70 10.03
CA LEU A 203 16.44 -9.15 10.08
C LEU A 203 17.31 -9.83 9.01
N ALA A 204 17.36 -9.27 7.80
CA ALA A 204 18.22 -9.78 6.73
C ALA A 204 19.70 -9.73 7.13
N ASP A 205 20.13 -8.62 7.72
CA ASP A 205 21.49 -8.46 8.27
C ASP A 205 21.80 -9.46 9.37
N ALA A 206 20.87 -9.64 10.31
CA ALA A 206 21.03 -10.57 11.43
C ALA A 206 21.11 -12.03 10.96
N LEU A 207 20.29 -12.43 9.98
CA LEU A 207 20.29 -13.77 9.40
C LEU A 207 21.46 -13.99 8.45
N GLY A 208 21.93 -12.96 7.73
CA GLY A 208 22.87 -13.11 6.62
C GLY A 208 22.27 -13.89 5.42
N CYS A 209 20.96 -13.84 5.24
CA CYS A 209 20.23 -14.63 4.26
C CYS A 209 20.07 -13.94 2.90
N ALA A 210 19.65 -14.71 1.89
CA ALA A 210 19.18 -14.15 0.63
C ALA A 210 17.85 -13.41 0.82
N VAL A 211 17.65 -12.33 0.07
CA VAL A 211 16.41 -11.55 0.06
C VAL A 211 15.95 -11.35 -1.37
N THR A 212 14.69 -11.62 -1.62
CA THR A 212 13.99 -11.28 -2.86
C THR A 212 12.77 -10.42 -2.56
N THR A 213 12.33 -9.67 -3.53
CA THR A 213 11.06 -8.94 -3.43
C THR A 213 10.05 -9.50 -4.43
N MET A 214 8.77 -9.47 -4.11
CA MET A 214 7.73 -9.61 -5.14
C MET A 214 7.78 -8.41 -6.08
N ALA A 215 7.29 -8.55 -7.31
CA ALA A 215 7.29 -7.46 -8.30
C ALA A 215 6.62 -6.18 -7.77
N ALA A 216 5.45 -6.32 -7.14
CA ALA A 216 4.72 -5.20 -6.52
C ALA A 216 5.43 -4.57 -5.30
N ALA A 217 6.48 -5.20 -4.80
CA ALA A 217 7.30 -4.70 -3.69
C ALA A 217 8.64 -4.12 -4.15
N LYS A 218 8.79 -3.82 -5.44
CA LYS A 218 9.99 -3.16 -5.94
C LYS A 218 10.27 -1.89 -5.15
N SER A 219 11.53 -1.66 -4.80
CA SER A 219 12.02 -0.58 -3.93
C SER A 219 11.65 -0.65 -2.44
N PHE A 220 10.92 -1.66 -1.98
CA PHE A 220 10.59 -1.79 -0.54
C PHE A 220 11.68 -2.49 0.28
N PHE A 221 12.70 -2.98 -0.40
CA PHE A 221 13.94 -3.46 0.17
C PHE A 221 15.11 -2.90 -0.65
N PRO A 222 16.24 -2.50 -0.04
CA PRO A 222 17.39 -1.93 -0.77
C PRO A 222 17.96 -2.91 -1.80
N GLU A 223 18.04 -2.49 -3.06
CA GLU A 223 18.55 -3.34 -4.15
C GLU A 223 20.09 -3.48 -4.14
N ASP A 224 20.78 -2.61 -3.43
CA ASP A 224 22.22 -2.64 -3.21
C ASP A 224 22.63 -3.43 -1.95
N HIS A 225 21.67 -3.98 -1.21
CA HIS A 225 21.95 -4.82 -0.05
C HIS A 225 22.69 -6.12 -0.47
N PRO A 226 23.76 -6.55 0.23
CA PRO A 226 24.54 -7.72 -0.15
C PRO A 226 23.75 -9.01 -0.27
N GLY A 227 22.66 -9.15 0.50
CA GLY A 227 21.74 -10.27 0.46
C GLY A 227 20.73 -10.24 -0.67
N TYR A 228 20.54 -9.10 -1.36
CA TYR A 228 19.50 -8.96 -2.37
C TYR A 228 19.77 -9.83 -3.61
N ARG A 229 18.71 -10.51 -4.11
CA ARG A 229 18.80 -11.45 -5.25
C ARG A 229 17.85 -11.07 -6.40
N GLY A 230 17.17 -9.90 -6.31
CA GLY A 230 16.23 -9.45 -7.33
C GLY A 230 14.77 -9.75 -7.00
N HIS A 231 13.94 -9.76 -8.04
CA HIS A 231 12.50 -9.93 -7.92
C HIS A 231 12.10 -11.37 -8.20
N TYR A 232 11.33 -11.98 -7.29
CA TYR A 232 10.69 -13.27 -7.50
C TYR A 232 9.32 -13.08 -8.15
N TRP A 233 9.17 -13.60 -9.36
CA TRP A 233 7.95 -13.53 -10.15
C TRP A 233 7.85 -14.73 -11.10
N GLY A 234 7.96 -15.95 -10.58
CA GLY A 234 7.98 -17.16 -11.38
C GLY A 234 9.00 -17.13 -12.53
N GLU A 235 8.57 -17.49 -13.72
CA GLU A 235 9.42 -17.53 -14.92
C GLU A 235 9.94 -16.16 -15.37
N VAL A 236 9.30 -15.07 -14.94
CA VAL A 236 9.72 -13.71 -15.26
C VAL A 236 10.56 -13.07 -14.17
N SER A 237 11.01 -13.86 -13.20
CA SER A 237 11.90 -13.43 -12.12
C SER A 237 13.21 -12.84 -12.64
N SER A 238 13.83 -12.00 -11.82
CA SER A 238 15.23 -11.60 -12.03
C SER A 238 16.15 -12.83 -12.04
N PRO A 239 17.26 -12.82 -12.81
CA PRO A 239 18.21 -13.92 -12.83
C PRO A 239 18.67 -14.32 -11.41
N GLY A 240 18.52 -15.57 -11.04
CA GLY A 240 18.89 -16.12 -9.74
C GLY A 240 17.83 -15.96 -8.64
N ALA A 241 16.82 -15.09 -8.79
CA ALA A 241 15.79 -14.89 -7.76
C ALA A 241 14.88 -16.12 -7.60
N GLN A 242 14.49 -16.76 -8.69
CA GLN A 242 13.69 -17.98 -8.63
C GLN A 242 14.44 -19.09 -7.89
N GLN A 243 15.70 -19.30 -8.21
CA GLN A 243 16.55 -20.30 -7.53
C GLN A 243 16.75 -19.99 -6.05
N ALA A 244 16.86 -18.70 -5.69
CA ALA A 244 17.00 -18.28 -4.30
C ALA A 244 15.75 -18.60 -3.47
N VAL A 245 14.55 -18.51 -4.04
CA VAL A 245 13.29 -18.80 -3.35
C VAL A 245 12.97 -20.31 -3.40
N GLU A 246 12.92 -20.89 -4.59
CA GLU A 246 12.46 -22.27 -4.78
C GLU A 246 13.50 -23.31 -4.33
N GLY A 247 14.78 -22.95 -4.31
CA GLY A 247 15.86 -23.78 -3.82
C GLY A 247 16.17 -23.63 -2.33
N ALA A 248 15.49 -22.77 -1.60
CA ALA A 248 15.68 -22.59 -0.16
C ALA A 248 14.99 -23.71 0.63
N ASP A 249 15.59 -24.12 1.75
CA ASP A 249 14.98 -25.08 2.67
C ASP A 249 13.85 -24.44 3.48
N GLY A 250 13.87 -23.11 3.61
CA GLY A 250 12.81 -22.32 4.23
C GLY A 250 12.66 -20.94 3.60
N VAL A 251 11.42 -20.47 3.47
CA VAL A 251 11.09 -19.13 2.95
C VAL A 251 10.34 -18.32 4.00
N ILE A 252 10.88 -17.17 4.34
CA ILE A 252 10.24 -16.19 5.24
C ILE A 252 9.53 -15.17 4.37
N CYS A 253 8.21 -15.29 4.25
CA CYS A 253 7.37 -14.40 3.44
C CYS A 253 6.91 -13.23 4.30
N LEU A 254 7.39 -12.03 4.02
CA LEU A 254 7.02 -10.79 4.72
C LEU A 254 5.92 -10.06 3.96
N ALA A 255 4.70 -10.08 4.48
CA ALA A 255 3.54 -9.38 3.93
C ALA A 255 3.32 -9.60 2.42
N PRO A 256 3.33 -10.86 1.93
CA PRO A 256 3.17 -11.16 0.52
C PRO A 256 1.74 -10.91 0.04
N VAL A 257 1.58 -10.74 -1.28
CA VAL A 257 0.30 -10.82 -1.98
C VAL A 257 0.44 -11.88 -3.06
N PHE A 258 -0.06 -13.07 -2.78
CA PHE A 258 -0.13 -14.13 -3.77
C PHE A 258 -1.46 -14.04 -4.52
N ASN A 259 -1.42 -13.59 -5.76
CA ASN A 259 -2.53 -13.58 -6.69
C ASN A 259 -2.11 -14.28 -7.98
N ASP A 260 -3.03 -14.45 -8.91
CA ASP A 260 -2.79 -15.06 -10.21
C ASP A 260 -1.65 -14.39 -10.99
N TYR A 261 -1.56 -13.07 -10.94
CA TYR A 261 -0.54 -12.31 -11.64
C TYR A 261 0.84 -12.43 -10.99
N ALA A 262 0.92 -12.26 -9.67
CA ALA A 262 2.18 -12.36 -8.92
C ALA A 262 2.77 -13.77 -8.89
N THR A 263 1.94 -14.80 -9.15
CA THR A 263 2.33 -16.21 -9.12
C THR A 263 2.40 -16.85 -10.51
N VAL A 264 2.25 -16.05 -11.57
CA VAL A 264 2.21 -16.53 -12.97
C VAL A 264 1.18 -17.67 -13.10
N GLY A 265 -0.09 -17.33 -12.82
CA GLY A 265 -1.20 -18.29 -12.91
C GLY A 265 -1.12 -19.42 -11.87
N TRP A 266 -0.68 -19.12 -10.64
CA TRP A 266 -0.53 -20.09 -9.54
C TRP A 266 0.53 -21.17 -9.80
N SER A 267 1.45 -20.93 -10.74
CA SER A 267 2.54 -21.86 -11.06
C SER A 267 3.73 -21.73 -10.12
N ALA A 268 4.00 -20.52 -9.59
CA ALA A 268 5.23 -20.21 -8.87
C ALA A 268 4.91 -19.41 -7.59
N TRP A 269 4.97 -20.08 -6.44
CA TRP A 269 4.88 -19.49 -5.10
C TRP A 269 5.33 -20.48 -4.03
N PRO A 270 5.92 -20.02 -2.92
CA PRO A 270 6.34 -20.90 -1.83
C PRO A 270 5.15 -21.62 -1.20
N LYS A 271 5.27 -22.90 -0.93
CA LYS A 271 4.18 -23.77 -0.43
C LYS A 271 4.65 -24.68 0.69
N GLY A 272 3.70 -25.19 1.46
CA GLY A 272 3.91 -26.25 2.43
C GLY A 272 4.61 -25.80 3.71
N ASP A 273 5.22 -26.76 4.41
CA ASP A 273 5.79 -26.57 5.74
C ASP A 273 7.12 -25.81 5.72
N ASN A 274 7.66 -25.51 4.55
CA ASN A 274 8.86 -24.71 4.40
C ASN A 274 8.60 -23.19 4.33
N VAL A 275 7.37 -22.75 4.61
CA VAL A 275 6.98 -21.34 4.59
C VAL A 275 6.69 -20.84 5.99
N MET A 276 7.29 -19.72 6.37
CA MET A 276 6.87 -18.86 7.45
C MET A 276 6.19 -17.64 6.84
N LEU A 277 4.93 -17.40 7.19
CA LEU A 277 4.17 -16.25 6.70
C LEU A 277 4.09 -15.22 7.82
N VAL A 278 4.60 -14.02 7.56
CA VAL A 278 4.54 -12.87 8.47
C VAL A 278 3.64 -11.82 7.86
N GLU A 279 2.47 -11.67 8.43
CA GLU A 279 1.47 -10.66 8.06
C GLU A 279 1.49 -9.51 9.05
N ARG A 280 0.76 -8.44 8.77
CA ARG A 280 0.79 -7.22 9.57
C ARG A 280 0.47 -7.45 11.05
N HIS A 281 -0.47 -8.36 11.34
CA HIS A 281 -0.97 -8.62 12.70
C HIS A 281 -0.97 -10.11 13.09
N ALA A 282 -0.30 -10.94 12.30
CA ALA A 282 -0.21 -12.37 12.55
C ALA A 282 1.07 -12.96 11.97
N VAL A 283 1.53 -14.05 12.58
CA VAL A 283 2.64 -14.87 12.07
C VAL A 283 2.17 -16.31 12.00
N THR A 284 2.42 -16.98 10.89
CA THR A 284 2.12 -18.40 10.72
C THR A 284 3.40 -19.18 10.49
N VAL A 285 3.65 -20.19 11.32
CA VAL A 285 4.83 -21.07 11.25
C VAL A 285 4.36 -22.51 11.36
N GLY A 286 4.72 -23.35 10.40
CA GLY A 286 4.36 -24.76 10.41
C GLY A 286 2.84 -25.02 10.52
N GLY A 287 2.03 -24.14 9.91
CA GLY A 287 0.56 -24.23 9.95
C GLY A 287 -0.07 -23.68 11.24
N VAL A 288 0.71 -23.23 12.23
CA VAL A 288 0.20 -22.60 13.46
C VAL A 288 0.21 -21.08 13.30
N ALA A 289 -0.95 -20.46 13.52
CA ALA A 289 -1.11 -19.01 13.44
C ALA A 289 -1.05 -18.37 14.84
N TYR A 290 -0.24 -17.33 14.98
CA TYR A 290 -0.09 -16.49 16.17
C TYR A 290 -0.63 -15.10 15.82
N ALA A 291 -1.74 -14.70 16.44
CA ALA A 291 -2.43 -13.44 16.17
C ALA A 291 -2.15 -12.37 17.23
N GLY A 292 -2.58 -11.12 16.95
CA GLY A 292 -2.39 -9.99 17.87
C GLY A 292 -0.96 -9.48 17.96
N ILE A 293 -0.15 -9.73 16.93
CA ILE A 293 1.28 -9.41 16.86
C ILE A 293 1.49 -8.29 15.86
N ASP A 294 2.16 -7.20 16.24
CA ASP A 294 2.66 -6.21 15.28
C ASP A 294 3.90 -6.76 14.57
N MET A 295 3.92 -6.64 13.23
CA MET A 295 5.03 -7.14 12.42
C MET A 295 6.37 -6.51 12.81
N ARG A 296 6.41 -5.22 13.13
CA ARG A 296 7.67 -4.53 13.50
C ARG A 296 8.24 -5.09 14.79
N ASP A 297 7.38 -5.34 15.79
CA ASP A 297 7.79 -5.91 17.07
C ASP A 297 8.31 -7.33 16.89
N PHE A 298 7.60 -8.13 16.09
CA PHE A 298 8.03 -9.49 15.76
C PHE A 298 9.38 -9.52 15.06
N LEU A 299 9.55 -8.75 13.98
CA LEU A 299 10.81 -8.71 13.21
C LEU A 299 11.96 -8.18 14.05
N THR A 300 11.72 -7.18 14.91
CA THR A 300 12.72 -6.62 15.82
C THR A 300 13.19 -7.68 16.84
N ARG A 301 12.25 -8.39 17.47
CA ARG A 301 12.60 -9.44 18.44
C ARG A 301 13.27 -10.64 17.77
N LEU A 302 12.77 -11.05 16.61
CA LEU A 302 13.38 -12.15 15.86
C LEU A 302 14.84 -11.82 15.48
N ALA A 303 15.09 -10.62 14.98
CA ALA A 303 16.43 -10.16 14.62
C ALA A 303 17.38 -10.14 15.84
N ALA A 304 16.89 -9.74 17.02
CA ALA A 304 17.68 -9.67 18.24
C ALA A 304 18.09 -11.05 18.81
N HIS A 305 17.32 -12.11 18.50
CA HIS A 305 17.57 -13.47 19.03
C HIS A 305 18.13 -14.43 17.99
N THR A 306 18.20 -14.00 16.73
CA THR A 306 18.74 -14.82 15.65
C THR A 306 20.25 -14.86 15.67
N VAL A 307 20.83 -16.02 15.31
CA VAL A 307 22.26 -16.16 15.13
C VAL A 307 22.57 -16.09 13.66
N ARG A 308 23.49 -15.21 13.28
CA ARG A 308 23.96 -15.08 11.91
C ARG A 308 24.47 -16.43 11.42
N ARG A 309 23.96 -16.86 10.30
CA ARG A 309 24.43 -18.02 9.59
C ARG A 309 25.20 -17.53 8.39
N ASP A 310 26.44 -17.97 8.23
CA ASP A 310 27.19 -17.84 6.98
C ASP A 310 26.58 -18.83 5.95
N ALA A 311 25.28 -18.79 5.79
CA ALA A 311 24.61 -19.57 4.78
C ALA A 311 25.08 -19.04 3.43
N THR A 312 25.71 -19.91 2.67
CA THR A 312 25.95 -19.70 1.26
C THR A 312 24.59 -19.41 0.62
N ALA A 313 24.27 -18.11 0.49
CA ALA A 313 23.03 -17.69 -0.13
C ALA A 313 22.95 -18.32 -1.52
N ARG A 314 22.03 -19.27 -1.68
CA ARG A 314 21.78 -19.90 -2.99
C ARG A 314 21.37 -18.80 -3.96
N GLY A 315 21.94 -18.80 -5.15
CA GLY A 315 21.85 -17.72 -6.12
C GLY A 315 23.00 -16.72 -5.98
N GLY A 316 23.56 -16.30 -7.10
CA GLY A 316 24.61 -15.28 -7.17
C GLY A 316 24.10 -13.91 -6.73
N ALA A 317 25.00 -12.95 -6.52
CA ALA A 317 24.62 -11.56 -6.30
C ALA A 317 23.72 -11.08 -7.42
N TYR A 318 22.75 -10.21 -7.07
CA TYR A 318 21.89 -9.59 -8.07
C TYR A 318 22.72 -8.75 -9.03
N VAL A 319 22.78 -9.19 -10.27
CA VAL A 319 23.41 -8.47 -11.35
C VAL A 319 22.31 -7.93 -12.25
N THR A 320 22.16 -6.61 -12.27
CA THR A 320 21.23 -5.96 -13.19
C THR A 320 21.71 -6.20 -14.62
N PRO A 321 20.86 -6.71 -15.51
CA PRO A 321 21.20 -6.81 -16.93
C PRO A 321 21.62 -5.43 -17.46
N GLN A 322 22.83 -5.35 -18.01
CA GLN A 322 23.32 -4.14 -18.66
C GLN A 322 22.74 -4.10 -20.08
N THR A 323 21.95 -3.11 -20.40
CA THR A 323 21.51 -2.86 -21.77
C THR A 323 22.55 -1.94 -22.44
N PRO A 324 23.28 -2.39 -23.48
CA PRO A 324 24.17 -1.52 -24.23
C PRO A 324 23.40 -0.35 -24.86
N ALA A 325 24.01 0.81 -24.93
CA ALA A 325 23.40 1.96 -25.61
C ALA A 325 23.14 1.60 -27.09
N ALA A 326 21.95 1.90 -27.57
CA ALA A 326 21.62 1.75 -28.97
C ALA A 326 22.42 2.75 -29.83
N ALA A 327 22.69 2.41 -31.07
CA ALA A 327 23.27 3.37 -32.03
C ALA A 327 22.33 4.58 -32.17
N PRO A 328 22.86 5.80 -32.36
CA PRO A 328 22.03 7.02 -32.45
C PRO A 328 20.95 6.99 -33.55
N THR A 329 21.14 6.17 -34.57
CA THR A 329 20.22 6.00 -35.70
C THR A 329 19.32 4.77 -35.57
N ALA A 330 19.48 3.98 -34.49
CA ALA A 330 18.64 2.80 -34.28
C ALA A 330 17.20 3.22 -33.89
N PRO A 331 16.18 2.46 -34.31
CA PRO A 331 14.81 2.66 -33.84
C PRO A 331 14.74 2.55 -32.31
N LEU A 332 13.91 3.39 -31.70
CA LEU A 332 13.63 3.28 -30.27
C LEU A 332 12.95 1.94 -29.97
N ASN A 333 13.42 1.24 -28.96
CA ASN A 333 12.83 0.01 -28.43
C ASN A 333 12.71 0.09 -26.92
N ASN A 334 11.99 -0.86 -26.31
CA ASN A 334 11.73 -0.89 -24.86
C ASN A 334 13.02 -0.92 -24.02
N ALA A 335 14.05 -1.61 -24.48
CA ALA A 335 15.31 -1.71 -23.74
C ALA A 335 16.06 -0.37 -23.71
N GLU A 336 16.13 0.34 -24.84
CA GLU A 336 16.75 1.67 -24.91
C GLU A 336 15.91 2.70 -24.13
N MET A 337 14.58 2.65 -24.22
CA MET A 337 13.69 3.51 -23.44
C MET A 337 13.92 3.29 -21.92
N ALA A 338 13.95 2.05 -21.47
CA ALA A 338 14.21 1.73 -20.05
C ALA A 338 15.60 2.21 -19.60
N ARG A 339 16.63 2.08 -20.49
CA ARG A 339 17.97 2.58 -20.23
C ARG A 339 18.00 4.11 -20.09
N GLN A 340 17.30 4.83 -20.97
CA GLN A 340 17.23 6.30 -20.93
C GLN A 340 16.49 6.79 -19.68
N ILE A 341 15.36 6.19 -19.36
CA ILE A 341 14.61 6.51 -18.13
C ILE A 341 15.48 6.20 -16.90
N GLY A 342 16.13 5.03 -16.87
CA GLY A 342 17.02 4.63 -15.77
C GLY A 342 18.17 5.63 -15.54
N ALA A 343 18.68 6.28 -16.60
CA ALA A 343 19.73 7.29 -16.51
C ALA A 343 19.25 8.62 -15.87
N LEU A 344 17.94 8.86 -15.82
CA LEU A 344 17.34 10.04 -15.18
C LEU A 344 17.07 9.83 -13.69
N LEU A 345 17.10 8.57 -13.23
CA LEU A 345 16.77 8.27 -11.84
C LEU A 345 17.88 8.73 -10.90
N THR A 346 17.48 9.33 -9.80
CA THR A 346 18.34 9.79 -8.71
C THR A 346 17.90 9.18 -7.38
N PRO A 347 18.68 9.23 -6.31
CA PRO A 347 18.26 8.78 -4.99
C PRO A 347 16.95 9.41 -4.47
N ARG A 348 16.54 10.54 -5.03
CA ARG A 348 15.33 11.27 -4.65
C ARG A 348 14.15 11.04 -5.59
N THR A 349 14.32 10.21 -6.61
CA THR A 349 13.27 9.96 -7.61
C THR A 349 12.24 8.95 -7.07
N THR A 350 10.96 9.26 -7.27
CA THR A 350 9.86 8.28 -7.23
C THR A 350 9.37 8.08 -8.66
N LEU A 351 9.60 6.89 -9.20
CA LEU A 351 9.09 6.47 -10.50
C LEU A 351 7.69 5.88 -10.31
N THR A 352 6.68 6.48 -10.92
CA THR A 352 5.31 5.94 -10.94
C THR A 352 5.07 5.31 -12.31
N ALA A 353 4.90 4.00 -12.36
CA ALA A 353 4.74 3.28 -13.61
C ALA A 353 3.27 2.86 -13.83
N GLU A 354 2.81 3.09 -15.06
CA GLU A 354 1.45 2.79 -15.49
C GLU A 354 1.19 1.28 -15.55
N THR A 355 -0.07 0.91 -15.42
CA THR A 355 -0.55 -0.47 -15.57
C THR A 355 -0.26 -1.02 -16.97
N GLY A 356 0.23 -2.26 -17.03
CA GLY A 356 0.55 -2.98 -18.27
C GLY A 356 2.05 -3.16 -18.49
N ASP A 357 2.54 -3.00 -19.72
CA ASP A 357 3.95 -3.23 -20.09
C ASP A 357 4.94 -2.39 -19.26
N SER A 358 4.52 -1.23 -18.80
CA SER A 358 5.32 -0.35 -17.96
C SER A 358 5.76 -1.01 -16.65
N TRP A 359 4.93 -1.90 -16.07
CA TRP A 359 5.29 -2.65 -14.87
C TRP A 359 6.54 -3.52 -15.10
N PHE A 360 6.55 -4.28 -16.20
CA PHE A 360 7.68 -5.18 -16.52
C PHE A 360 8.97 -4.39 -16.72
N ASN A 361 8.88 -3.23 -17.37
CA ASN A 361 10.02 -2.36 -17.58
C ASN A 361 10.49 -1.75 -16.25
N ALA A 362 9.59 -1.22 -15.43
CA ALA A 362 9.93 -0.61 -14.14
C ALA A 362 10.52 -1.63 -13.15
N VAL A 363 9.96 -2.84 -13.07
CA VAL A 363 10.47 -3.91 -12.20
C VAL A 363 11.90 -4.31 -12.58
N ARG A 364 12.25 -4.30 -13.86
CA ARG A 364 13.58 -4.67 -14.36
C ARG A 364 14.62 -3.55 -14.28
N MET A 365 14.21 -2.29 -14.09
CA MET A 365 15.15 -1.18 -13.96
C MET A 365 15.98 -1.31 -12.69
N LYS A 366 17.27 -0.99 -12.76
CA LYS A 366 18.11 -0.79 -11.58
C LYS A 366 17.77 0.54 -10.94
N LEU A 367 17.56 0.53 -9.63
CA LEU A 367 17.30 1.75 -8.88
C LEU A 367 18.56 2.26 -8.19
N PRO A 368 18.84 3.59 -8.23
CA PRO A 368 19.77 4.20 -7.29
C PRO A 368 19.31 3.97 -5.84
N HIS A 369 20.26 3.90 -4.92
CA HIS A 369 19.92 3.81 -3.49
C HIS A 369 18.99 4.96 -3.08
N GLY A 370 17.86 4.65 -2.43
CA GLY A 370 16.87 5.63 -2.01
C GLY A 370 15.77 5.96 -3.03
N ALA A 371 15.96 5.63 -4.31
CA ALA A 371 14.90 5.78 -5.30
C ALA A 371 13.73 4.84 -5.02
N ARG A 372 12.53 5.27 -5.38
CA ARG A 372 11.28 4.52 -5.15
C ARG A 372 10.59 4.21 -6.46
N VAL A 373 9.81 3.13 -6.46
CA VAL A 373 8.89 2.78 -7.54
C VAL A 373 7.50 2.58 -6.96
N GLU A 374 6.51 3.18 -7.60
CA GLU A 374 5.11 3.00 -7.28
C GLU A 374 4.39 2.29 -8.43
N LEU A 375 3.72 1.21 -8.08
CA LEU A 375 2.97 0.33 -8.97
C LEU A 375 1.61 0.05 -8.36
N GLU A 376 0.58 -0.08 -9.20
CA GLU A 376 -0.74 -0.53 -8.77
C GLU A 376 -1.03 -1.91 -9.36
N MET A 377 -0.40 -2.96 -8.81
CA MET A 377 -0.45 -4.30 -9.41
C MET A 377 -1.62 -5.16 -8.96
N GLN A 378 -2.28 -4.84 -7.84
CA GLN A 378 -3.40 -5.63 -7.35
C GLN A 378 -4.73 -5.21 -7.99
N TRP A 379 -5.01 -3.92 -8.10
CA TRP A 379 -6.20 -3.38 -8.74
C TRP A 379 -6.01 -3.21 -10.25
N GLY A 380 -4.89 -2.62 -10.64
CA GLY A 380 -4.43 -2.57 -12.02
C GLY A 380 -5.22 -1.63 -12.93
N HIS A 381 -5.69 -0.50 -12.42
CA HIS A 381 -6.43 0.47 -13.21
C HIS A 381 -5.52 1.20 -14.21
N ILE A 382 -5.87 1.16 -15.48
CA ILE A 382 -5.18 1.93 -16.55
C ILE A 382 -5.60 3.41 -16.45
N GLY A 383 -4.61 4.34 -16.51
CA GLY A 383 -4.82 5.78 -16.31
C GLY A 383 -4.54 6.24 -14.87
N TRP A 384 -4.04 5.34 -14.01
CA TRP A 384 -3.72 5.59 -12.62
C TRP A 384 -2.44 6.44 -12.43
N SER A 385 -1.39 6.19 -13.22
CA SER A 385 -0.03 6.66 -12.91
C SER A 385 0.11 8.18 -12.87
N VAL A 386 -0.52 8.91 -13.79
CA VAL A 386 -0.40 10.37 -13.89
C VAL A 386 -1.00 11.08 -12.67
N PRO A 387 -2.28 10.83 -12.29
CA PRO A 387 -2.83 11.45 -11.09
C PRO A 387 -2.15 10.94 -9.80
N ALA A 388 -1.73 9.69 -9.74
CA ALA A 388 -1.00 9.17 -8.59
C ALA A 388 0.39 9.84 -8.43
N ALA A 389 1.11 10.05 -9.54
CA ALA A 389 2.37 10.79 -9.54
C ALA A 389 2.18 12.23 -9.05
N PHE A 390 1.11 12.89 -9.49
CA PHE A 390 0.74 14.23 -9.01
C PHE A 390 0.53 14.26 -7.50
N GLY A 391 -0.26 13.34 -6.96
CA GLY A 391 -0.50 13.22 -5.52
C GLY A 391 0.78 12.91 -4.73
N ASN A 392 1.63 12.01 -5.24
CA ASN A 392 2.91 11.69 -4.63
C ASN A 392 3.85 12.91 -4.58
N ALA A 393 3.91 13.70 -5.65
CA ALA A 393 4.71 14.92 -5.71
C ALA A 393 4.24 15.99 -4.69
N LEU A 394 2.95 16.11 -4.47
CA LEU A 394 2.39 17.01 -3.45
C LEU A 394 2.78 16.60 -2.02
N ALA A 395 2.82 15.30 -1.75
CA ALA A 395 3.20 14.76 -0.44
C ALA A 395 4.71 14.83 -0.17
N ALA A 396 5.53 14.85 -1.21
CA ALA A 396 7.00 14.84 -1.12
C ALA A 396 7.62 15.93 -2.01
N PRO A 397 7.41 17.21 -1.72
CA PRO A 397 7.79 18.31 -2.62
C PRO A 397 9.31 18.42 -2.88
N ASN A 398 10.13 17.79 -2.02
CA ASN A 398 11.58 17.74 -2.18
C ASN A 398 12.08 16.49 -2.93
N ALA A 399 11.20 15.59 -3.32
CA ALA A 399 11.52 14.43 -4.14
C ALA A 399 11.30 14.76 -5.65
N SER A 400 12.04 14.10 -6.52
CA SER A 400 11.77 14.15 -7.96
C SER A 400 10.75 13.05 -8.28
N THR A 401 9.61 13.39 -8.84
CA THR A 401 8.59 12.43 -9.29
C THR A 401 8.66 12.32 -10.82
N SER A 402 8.79 11.12 -11.33
CA SER A 402 8.92 10.80 -12.75
C SER A 402 7.93 9.70 -13.15
#